data_e3b1666ecba61866696f8218ad39ec70
#
_entry.id   e3b1666ecba61866696f8218ad39ec70
#
_cell.length_a   1.000
_cell.length_b   1.000
_cell.length_c   1.000
_cell.angle_alpha   90.00
_cell.angle_beta   90.00
_cell.angle_gamma   90.00
#
_symmetry.space_group_name_H-M   'P 1'
#
loop_
_entity.id
_entity.type
_entity.pdbx_description
1 polymer ?
#
loop_
_entity_poly.entity_id
_entity_poly.type
_entity_poly.pdbx_seq_one_letter_code
_entity_poly.pdbx_strand_id
1 'polypeptide(L)'
;MFDLIIKNGNIIDGTGSKPRVEDIGINGDKIISIGNLSNLDAKKTIDAEGLCVSPGFIDTHSHADFDILRDPQHIYGISQGVTTEILSPDGIGIVPLDKSKSKEHINYLAGILGHPPEDFDGTSFESAKKFYHKKSKCNVAVFAGHGPIRVNITGMEDIPLEGELLKKAKYKLEESLEQGAAGFSTGLDYYPQTFSSTDELIELCKIAKSKERVYSVHLRSHEKHRAFANGGILEAIEIARKSEVSLVVEHYRTVEQNAGQIDVLLEPVDKAKKEGIDITMETYSYPVGCTIPLIFFPGKFHLGGIDNIMSILSDQEQRNYWEKELLKNAPRHDIEGAMWTSIGRDDMHEYAGLSVVDGAKKDNLSPIQHVLDIMYRTKLNCGFRVIPPASISTWRQVEEDIMNLLQRPDYFVGSDSVPTGQTIHPRAYGCFTRILGRLRRRFNIPIELLINRMTKFPADKIGIKNRGEIKENNFADLVVFNSDEINDLATFEDPEVLSAGIIHVFVNGKLAFEKGKEVTELNGYFV
;
A
#
# COMPACT_ATOMS: atom_id res chain seq x y z
N MET A 1 31.68 -6.35 -23.66
CA MET A 1 30.36 -6.26 -24.31
C MET A 1 29.30 -6.30 -23.25
N PHE A 2 28.44 -5.32 -23.18
CA PHE A 2 27.32 -5.24 -22.24
C PHE A 2 26.12 -6.10 -22.73
N ASP A 3 25.27 -6.51 -21.81
CA ASP A 3 23.98 -7.12 -22.19
C ASP A 3 23.02 -6.04 -22.73
N LEU A 4 23.01 -4.85 -22.11
CA LEU A 4 22.22 -3.70 -22.51
C LEU A 4 23.00 -2.40 -22.28
N ILE A 5 22.93 -1.47 -23.23
CA ILE A 5 23.30 -0.07 -23.01
C ILE A 5 22.07 0.81 -23.26
N ILE A 6 21.76 1.69 -22.33
CA ILE A 6 20.80 2.79 -22.51
C ILE A 6 21.64 4.05 -22.76
N LYS A 7 21.53 4.64 -23.96
CA LYS A 7 22.35 5.78 -24.41
C LYS A 7 21.58 7.10 -24.37
N ASN A 8 22.32 8.18 -24.19
CA ASN A 8 21.83 9.58 -24.31
C ASN A 8 20.68 9.92 -23.36
N GLY A 9 20.48 9.14 -22.28
CA GLY A 9 19.39 9.35 -21.34
C GLY A 9 19.61 10.57 -20.42
N ASN A 10 18.57 11.36 -20.16
CA ASN A 10 18.57 12.37 -19.12
C ASN A 10 18.39 11.67 -17.76
N ILE A 11 19.51 11.33 -17.10
CA ILE A 11 19.52 10.51 -15.88
C ILE A 11 19.09 11.30 -14.67
N ILE A 12 18.04 10.83 -14.00
CA ILE A 12 17.55 11.28 -12.69
C ILE A 12 17.87 10.16 -11.70
N ASP A 13 19.01 10.25 -11.03
CA ASP A 13 19.62 9.11 -10.34
C ASP A 13 18.94 8.66 -9.03
N GLY A 14 17.87 9.32 -8.61
CA GLY A 14 17.14 9.00 -7.38
C GLY A 14 17.62 9.76 -6.14
N THR A 15 18.78 10.41 -6.19
CA THR A 15 19.34 11.14 -5.02
C THR A 15 18.69 12.51 -4.78
N GLY A 16 17.91 13.02 -5.74
CA GLY A 16 17.43 14.40 -5.76
C GLY A 16 18.39 15.39 -6.40
N SER A 17 19.51 14.91 -6.94
CA SER A 17 20.46 15.71 -7.71
C SER A 17 19.88 16.09 -9.08
N LYS A 18 20.38 17.21 -9.64
CA LYS A 18 19.96 17.65 -10.97
C LYS A 18 20.22 16.58 -12.03
N PRO A 19 19.30 16.43 -13.00
CA PRO A 19 19.47 15.51 -14.10
C PRO A 19 20.73 15.77 -14.93
N ARG A 20 21.33 14.71 -15.51
CA ARG A 20 22.52 14.77 -16.38
C ARG A 20 22.40 13.79 -17.54
N VAL A 21 22.95 14.13 -18.69
CA VAL A 21 22.92 13.25 -19.86
C VAL A 21 24.12 12.30 -19.81
N GLU A 22 23.85 10.99 -19.67
CA GLU A 22 24.87 9.94 -19.62
C GLU A 22 24.28 8.63 -20.18
N ASP A 23 25.17 7.66 -20.43
CA ASP A 23 24.80 6.29 -20.80
C ASP A 23 24.86 5.38 -19.57
N ILE A 24 24.06 4.30 -19.59
CA ILE A 24 24.05 3.26 -18.55
C ILE A 24 24.34 1.90 -19.19
N GLY A 25 25.39 1.23 -18.73
CA GLY A 25 25.76 -0.12 -19.13
C GLY A 25 25.32 -1.16 -18.10
N ILE A 26 24.64 -2.21 -18.58
CA ILE A 26 24.02 -3.24 -17.74
C ILE A 26 24.55 -4.62 -18.15
N ASN A 27 24.95 -5.45 -17.16
CA ASN A 27 25.22 -6.87 -17.33
C ASN A 27 24.44 -7.68 -16.29
N GLY A 28 23.75 -8.71 -16.74
CA GLY A 28 22.87 -9.50 -15.87
C GLY A 28 21.81 -8.63 -15.23
N ASP A 29 21.81 -8.60 -13.89
CA ASP A 29 20.85 -7.83 -13.11
C ASP A 29 21.42 -6.51 -12.54
N LYS A 30 22.65 -6.12 -12.93
CA LYS A 30 23.38 -5.00 -12.33
C LYS A 30 23.72 -3.89 -13.31
N ILE A 31 23.71 -2.66 -12.80
CA ILE A 31 24.35 -1.50 -13.44
C ILE A 31 25.86 -1.65 -13.25
N ILE A 32 26.61 -1.70 -14.35
CA ILE A 32 28.06 -1.94 -14.31
C ILE A 32 28.85 -0.67 -14.60
N SER A 33 28.30 0.23 -15.41
CA SER A 33 28.99 1.47 -15.77
C SER A 33 28.00 2.59 -16.06
N ILE A 34 28.38 3.81 -15.70
CA ILE A 34 27.65 5.04 -15.97
C ILE A 34 28.62 6.05 -16.57
N GLY A 35 28.25 6.75 -17.63
CA GLY A 35 29.09 7.77 -18.29
C GLY A 35 29.03 7.66 -19.81
N ASN A 36 30.10 8.03 -20.49
CA ASN A 36 30.15 7.93 -21.95
C ASN A 36 30.53 6.49 -22.40
N LEU A 37 29.55 5.75 -22.92
CA LEU A 37 29.71 4.40 -23.43
C LEU A 37 29.54 4.34 -24.96
N SER A 38 29.65 5.46 -25.66
CA SER A 38 29.36 5.59 -27.10
C SER A 38 30.14 4.59 -27.99
N ASN A 39 31.38 4.25 -27.60
CA ASN A 39 32.28 3.36 -28.33
C ASN A 39 32.28 1.92 -27.81
N LEU A 40 31.35 1.56 -26.94
CA LEU A 40 31.29 0.22 -26.35
C LEU A 40 30.15 -0.60 -26.94
N ASP A 41 30.40 -1.91 -27.08
CA ASP A 41 29.45 -2.86 -27.65
C ASP A 41 28.49 -3.42 -26.62
N ALA A 42 27.23 -3.60 -27.03
CA ALA A 42 26.19 -4.29 -26.27
C ALA A 42 25.39 -5.26 -27.14
N LYS A 43 24.77 -6.27 -26.51
CA LYS A 43 23.83 -7.16 -27.22
C LYS A 43 22.58 -6.40 -27.66
N LYS A 44 22.12 -5.44 -26.82
CA LYS A 44 21.00 -4.53 -27.11
C LYS A 44 21.40 -3.10 -26.75
N THR A 45 21.00 -2.15 -27.56
CA THR A 45 21.15 -0.72 -27.29
C THR A 45 19.78 -0.06 -27.38
N ILE A 46 19.47 0.81 -26.44
CA ILE A 46 18.29 1.66 -26.44
C ILE A 46 18.78 3.10 -26.47
N ASP A 47 18.31 3.88 -27.43
CA ASP A 47 18.53 5.31 -27.48
C ASP A 47 17.43 6.01 -26.68
N ALA A 48 17.83 6.69 -25.63
CA ALA A 48 16.95 7.46 -24.73
C ALA A 48 17.14 8.98 -24.93
N GLU A 49 17.59 9.42 -26.12
CA GLU A 49 17.70 10.84 -26.43
C GLU A 49 16.34 11.54 -26.23
N GLY A 50 16.32 12.63 -25.45
CA GLY A 50 15.10 13.37 -25.09
C GLY A 50 14.21 12.68 -24.04
N LEU A 51 14.60 11.51 -23.55
CA LEU A 51 13.86 10.78 -22.49
C LEU A 51 14.59 10.87 -21.15
N CYS A 52 13.82 10.76 -20.08
CA CYS A 52 14.34 10.60 -18.73
C CYS A 52 14.59 9.11 -18.43
N VAL A 53 15.67 8.85 -17.69
CA VAL A 53 15.97 7.52 -17.13
C VAL A 53 16.09 7.68 -15.62
N SER A 54 15.25 6.98 -14.87
CA SER A 54 15.26 6.98 -13.40
C SER A 54 15.40 5.58 -12.85
N PRO A 55 15.70 5.42 -11.55
CA PRO A 55 15.49 4.15 -10.88
C PRO A 55 14.02 3.75 -10.98
N GLY A 56 13.74 2.46 -10.91
CA GLY A 56 12.39 1.93 -10.77
C GLY A 56 11.72 2.41 -9.50
N PHE A 57 10.42 2.70 -9.57
CA PHE A 57 9.67 3.20 -8.43
C PHE A 57 9.42 2.10 -7.42
N ILE A 58 9.39 2.47 -6.16
CA ILE A 58 9.10 1.61 -5.02
C ILE A 58 7.75 2.06 -4.45
N ASP A 59 6.76 1.20 -4.60
CA ASP A 59 5.46 1.39 -3.97
C ASP A 59 5.54 0.90 -2.52
N THR A 60 5.43 1.83 -1.58
CA THR A 60 5.61 1.52 -0.16
C THR A 60 4.36 0.99 0.52
N HIS A 61 3.23 1.00 -0.21
CA HIS A 61 1.93 0.64 0.34
C HIS A 61 1.05 0.02 -0.75
N SER A 62 0.96 -1.30 -0.77
CA SER A 62 0.16 -2.03 -1.75
C SER A 62 -0.53 -3.24 -1.13
N HIS A 63 -1.82 -3.40 -1.41
CA HIS A 63 -2.63 -4.56 -1.04
C HIS A 63 -2.69 -5.61 -2.17
N ALA A 64 -1.64 -5.68 -2.95
CA ALA A 64 -1.51 -6.63 -4.07
C ALA A 64 -1.03 -8.03 -3.65
N ASP A 65 -1.06 -8.36 -2.36
CA ASP A 65 -0.50 -9.58 -1.79
C ASP A 65 -0.87 -10.84 -2.58
N PHE A 66 -2.15 -11.03 -2.84
CA PHE A 66 -2.60 -12.18 -3.63
C PHE A 66 -2.74 -11.89 -5.11
N ASP A 67 -2.96 -10.63 -5.48
CA ASP A 67 -3.15 -10.26 -6.86
C ASP A 67 -1.89 -10.52 -7.69
N ILE A 68 -0.72 -10.16 -7.19
CA ILE A 68 0.58 -10.48 -7.80
C ILE A 68 0.78 -11.98 -8.03
N LEU A 69 0.20 -12.83 -7.17
CA LEU A 69 0.29 -14.29 -7.30
C LEU A 69 -0.69 -14.84 -8.35
N ARG A 70 -1.84 -14.17 -8.56
CA ARG A 70 -2.86 -14.54 -9.54
C ARG A 70 -2.57 -13.96 -10.91
N ASP A 71 -2.15 -12.70 -10.97
CA ASP A 71 -1.67 -12.02 -12.17
C ASP A 71 -0.21 -11.56 -12.01
N PRO A 72 0.75 -12.47 -12.25
CA PRO A 72 2.17 -12.17 -12.08
C PRO A 72 2.72 -11.16 -13.10
N GLN A 73 1.94 -10.78 -14.13
CA GLN A 73 2.30 -9.72 -15.06
C GLN A 73 2.26 -8.35 -14.38
N HIS A 74 1.42 -8.17 -13.38
CA HIS A 74 1.36 -6.95 -12.55
C HIS A 74 1.35 -5.66 -13.39
N ILE A 75 0.55 -5.67 -14.46
CA ILE A 75 0.61 -4.64 -15.51
C ILE A 75 0.28 -3.25 -14.96
N TYR A 76 -0.61 -3.14 -13.99
CA TYR A 76 -1.04 -1.89 -13.39
C TYR A 76 0.11 -1.16 -12.66
N GLY A 77 0.96 -1.87 -11.91
CA GLY A 77 2.15 -1.30 -11.26
C GLY A 77 3.28 -1.06 -12.26
N ILE A 78 3.64 -2.10 -13.03
CA ILE A 78 4.75 -2.03 -13.99
C ILE A 78 4.56 -0.92 -15.04
N SER A 79 3.35 -0.71 -15.55
CA SER A 79 3.07 0.33 -16.57
C SER A 79 3.18 1.75 -16.01
N GLN A 80 3.22 1.94 -14.69
CA GLN A 80 3.50 3.20 -14.03
C GLN A 80 4.99 3.41 -13.72
N GLY A 81 5.83 2.38 -13.93
CA GLY A 81 7.24 2.38 -13.55
C GLY A 81 7.53 1.79 -12.18
N VAL A 82 6.55 1.19 -11.49
CA VAL A 82 6.76 0.48 -10.22
C VAL A 82 7.51 -0.82 -10.50
N THR A 83 8.67 -0.97 -9.86
CA THR A 83 9.52 -2.15 -9.99
C THR A 83 9.64 -2.94 -8.69
N THR A 84 9.17 -2.37 -7.59
CA THR A 84 9.17 -2.99 -6.26
C THR A 84 7.88 -2.63 -5.53
N GLU A 85 7.17 -3.65 -5.04
CA GLU A 85 5.97 -3.53 -4.22
C GLU A 85 6.30 -3.91 -2.78
N ILE A 86 5.82 -3.11 -1.82
CA ILE A 86 5.86 -3.45 -0.40
C ILE A 86 4.45 -3.84 0.02
N LEU A 87 4.30 -5.11 0.36
CA LEU A 87 3.04 -5.77 0.65
C LEU A 87 2.78 -5.85 2.15
N SER A 88 1.53 -6.17 2.50
CA SER A 88 1.05 -6.28 3.88
C SER A 88 1.19 -5.00 4.70
N PRO A 89 0.91 -3.79 4.16
CA PRO A 89 0.73 -2.61 4.98
C PRO A 89 -0.50 -2.74 5.89
N ASP A 90 -0.80 -1.76 6.72
CA ASP A 90 -1.96 -1.74 7.64
C ASP A 90 -2.02 -2.98 8.57
N GLY A 91 -0.93 -3.76 8.65
CA GLY A 91 -0.92 -5.01 9.39
C GLY A 91 -1.92 -6.07 8.93
N ILE A 92 -2.60 -5.87 7.80
CA ILE A 92 -3.58 -6.80 7.22
C ILE A 92 -2.95 -7.84 6.30
N GLY A 93 -1.72 -8.22 6.59
CA GLY A 93 -1.00 -9.25 5.85
C GLY A 93 -1.50 -10.67 6.13
N ILE A 94 -0.84 -11.59 5.47
CA ILE A 94 -1.15 -13.02 5.48
C ILE A 94 0.04 -13.87 5.94
N VAL A 95 1.13 -13.22 6.33
CA VAL A 95 2.38 -13.86 6.81
C VAL A 95 2.85 -13.13 8.07
N PRO A 96 3.18 -13.88 9.14
CA PRO A 96 3.07 -15.34 9.31
C PRO A 96 1.66 -15.75 9.75
N LEU A 97 1.09 -16.78 9.14
CA LEU A 97 -0.27 -17.23 9.49
C LEU A 97 -0.33 -18.75 9.55
N ASP A 98 -0.62 -19.29 10.73
CA ASP A 98 -0.69 -20.75 10.94
C ASP A 98 -1.78 -21.38 10.04
N LYS A 99 -1.47 -22.52 9.44
CA LYS A 99 -2.33 -23.19 8.45
C LYS A 99 -3.77 -23.40 8.93
N SER A 100 -3.95 -23.67 10.22
CA SER A 100 -5.28 -23.86 10.84
C SER A 100 -6.12 -22.58 10.89
N LYS A 101 -5.50 -21.39 10.81
CA LYS A 101 -6.13 -20.08 10.85
C LYS A 101 -6.21 -19.39 9.47
N SER A 102 -5.46 -19.91 8.48
CA SER A 102 -5.30 -19.26 7.17
C SER A 102 -6.64 -19.04 6.47
N LYS A 103 -7.48 -20.08 6.38
CA LYS A 103 -8.76 -19.99 5.66
C LYS A 103 -9.70 -18.94 6.25
N GLU A 104 -9.80 -18.90 7.57
CA GLU A 104 -10.66 -17.94 8.27
C GLU A 104 -10.18 -16.50 8.04
N HIS A 105 -8.90 -16.24 8.26
CA HIS A 105 -8.33 -14.91 8.12
C HIS A 105 -8.33 -14.39 6.67
N ILE A 106 -8.02 -15.27 5.70
CA ILE A 106 -8.08 -14.92 4.28
C ILE A 106 -9.51 -14.55 3.88
N ASN A 107 -10.51 -15.33 4.30
CA ASN A 107 -11.91 -15.02 4.00
C ASN A 107 -12.36 -13.70 4.67
N TYR A 108 -11.85 -13.38 5.87
CA TYR A 108 -12.13 -12.13 6.56
C TYR A 108 -11.59 -10.91 5.78
N LEU A 109 -10.43 -11.06 5.13
CA LEU A 109 -9.76 -10.01 4.35
C LEU A 109 -10.05 -10.07 2.84
N ALA A 110 -10.91 -10.98 2.38
CA ALA A 110 -11.11 -11.24 0.95
C ALA A 110 -11.56 -10.01 0.15
N GLY A 111 -12.29 -9.09 0.77
CA GLY A 111 -12.73 -7.85 0.12
C GLY A 111 -11.62 -6.86 -0.24
N ILE A 112 -10.42 -7.00 0.36
CA ILE A 112 -9.27 -6.14 0.08
C ILE A 112 -8.12 -6.91 -0.58
N LEU A 113 -7.83 -8.14 -0.15
CA LEU A 113 -6.72 -8.92 -0.66
C LEU A 113 -7.12 -9.94 -1.75
N GLY A 114 -8.42 -10.24 -1.87
CA GLY A 114 -8.88 -11.38 -2.67
C GLY A 114 -8.49 -12.72 -2.03
N HIS A 115 -8.26 -13.74 -2.87
CA HIS A 115 -7.85 -15.07 -2.42
C HIS A 115 -6.52 -15.49 -3.05
N PRO A 116 -5.64 -16.20 -2.31
CA PRO A 116 -4.39 -16.71 -2.87
C PRO A 116 -4.64 -17.91 -3.81
N PRO A 117 -3.60 -18.33 -4.56
CA PRO A 117 -3.56 -19.67 -5.15
C PRO A 117 -3.79 -20.77 -4.07
N GLU A 118 -4.38 -21.89 -4.46
CA GLU A 118 -4.75 -22.97 -3.53
C GLU A 118 -3.56 -23.58 -2.76
N ASP A 119 -2.38 -23.57 -3.37
CA ASP A 119 -1.14 -24.10 -2.83
C ASP A 119 -0.34 -23.09 -2.01
N PHE A 120 -0.83 -21.85 -1.85
CA PHE A 120 -0.11 -20.81 -1.13
C PHE A 120 0.15 -21.18 0.33
N ASP A 121 1.41 -21.04 0.75
CA ASP A 121 1.86 -21.27 2.12
C ASP A 121 2.39 -19.97 2.76
N GLY A 122 1.56 -19.33 3.57
CA GLY A 122 1.86 -18.13 4.36
C GLY A 122 2.31 -18.42 5.79
N THR A 123 2.68 -19.65 6.14
CA THR A 123 3.03 -20.03 7.52
C THR A 123 4.33 -19.40 8.02
N SER A 124 5.22 -19.00 7.10
CA SER A 124 6.48 -18.33 7.39
C SER A 124 6.92 -17.44 6.22
N PHE A 125 7.85 -16.52 6.46
CA PHE A 125 8.46 -15.73 5.38
C PHE A 125 9.31 -16.59 4.44
N GLU A 126 9.94 -17.65 4.92
CA GLU A 126 10.65 -18.61 4.06
C GLU A 126 9.74 -19.35 3.10
N SER A 127 8.55 -19.76 3.55
CA SER A 127 7.57 -20.42 2.67
C SER A 127 6.97 -19.42 1.67
N ALA A 128 6.54 -18.25 2.13
CA ALA A 128 5.96 -17.19 1.28
C ALA A 128 6.94 -16.74 0.18
N LYS A 129 8.22 -16.58 0.50
CA LYS A 129 9.27 -16.22 -0.47
C LYS A 129 9.26 -17.11 -1.73
N LYS A 130 8.94 -18.40 -1.61
CA LYS A 130 8.90 -19.35 -2.73
C LYS A 130 7.79 -19.04 -3.74
N PHE A 131 6.76 -18.32 -3.29
CA PHE A 131 5.65 -17.91 -4.15
C PHE A 131 5.92 -16.60 -4.88
N TYR A 132 6.73 -15.72 -4.32
CA TYR A 132 7.03 -14.41 -4.92
C TYR A 132 8.32 -14.40 -5.74
N HIS A 133 9.42 -15.03 -5.26
CA HIS A 133 10.74 -14.92 -5.86
C HIS A 133 10.78 -15.48 -7.28
N LYS A 134 11.03 -14.62 -8.27
CA LYS A 134 11.03 -14.92 -9.72
C LYS A 134 9.70 -15.45 -10.27
N LYS A 135 8.60 -15.10 -9.61
CA LYS A 135 7.26 -15.49 -10.02
C LYS A 135 6.33 -14.31 -10.30
N SER A 136 6.87 -13.10 -10.30
CA SER A 136 6.20 -11.88 -10.72
C SER A 136 7.14 -11.00 -11.52
N LYS A 137 6.62 -10.01 -12.22
CA LYS A 137 7.44 -9.01 -12.92
C LYS A 137 8.13 -8.04 -11.97
N CYS A 138 7.48 -7.65 -10.87
CA CYS A 138 8.06 -6.73 -9.90
C CYS A 138 8.78 -7.45 -8.76
N ASN A 139 9.71 -6.76 -8.11
CA ASN A 139 10.27 -7.18 -6.84
C ASN A 139 9.22 -7.02 -5.74
N VAL A 140 9.29 -7.86 -4.73
CA VAL A 140 8.35 -7.89 -3.61
C VAL A 140 9.11 -7.85 -2.29
N ALA A 141 8.75 -6.92 -1.41
CA ALA A 141 9.06 -6.93 0.00
C ALA A 141 7.75 -7.07 0.80
N VAL A 142 7.78 -7.69 1.96
CA VAL A 142 6.56 -7.96 2.74
C VAL A 142 6.78 -7.55 4.19
N PHE A 143 5.83 -6.80 4.77
CA PHE A 143 5.84 -6.52 6.20
C PHE A 143 5.33 -7.71 7.01
N ALA A 144 5.84 -7.90 8.22
CA ALA A 144 5.22 -8.77 9.21
C ALA A 144 3.98 -8.07 9.77
N GLY A 145 2.80 -8.56 9.41
CA GLY A 145 1.54 -7.97 9.83
C GLY A 145 1.19 -8.31 11.29
N HIS A 146 0.71 -7.32 12.04
CA HIS A 146 0.20 -7.54 13.40
C HIS A 146 -1.07 -8.39 13.43
N GLY A 147 -1.94 -8.23 12.42
CA GLY A 147 -3.16 -9.03 12.28
C GLY A 147 -2.90 -10.54 12.33
N PRO A 148 -2.08 -11.10 11.41
CA PRO A 148 -1.70 -12.52 11.44
C PRO A 148 -1.07 -12.97 12.76
N ILE A 149 -0.22 -12.14 13.37
CA ILE A 149 0.39 -12.46 14.66
C ILE A 149 -0.68 -12.61 15.75
N ARG A 150 -1.63 -11.67 15.86
CA ARG A 150 -2.73 -11.76 16.83
C ARG A 150 -3.65 -12.94 16.53
N VAL A 151 -4.03 -13.15 15.25
CA VAL A 151 -4.89 -14.27 14.84
C VAL A 151 -4.29 -15.62 15.24
N ASN A 152 -2.98 -15.80 15.10
CA ASN A 152 -2.31 -17.03 15.53
C ASN A 152 -2.43 -17.25 17.04
N ILE A 153 -2.48 -16.20 17.85
CA ILE A 153 -2.38 -16.30 19.33
C ILE A 153 -3.76 -16.27 19.98
N THR A 154 -4.61 -15.34 19.58
CA THR A 154 -5.91 -15.10 20.20
C THR A 154 -7.10 -15.27 19.26
N GLY A 155 -6.86 -15.52 17.96
CA GLY A 155 -7.95 -15.47 16.98
C GLY A 155 -8.50 -14.04 16.85
N MET A 156 -9.81 -13.94 16.69
CA MET A 156 -10.56 -12.68 16.62
C MET A 156 -11.10 -12.24 17.99
N GLU A 157 -10.52 -12.73 19.09
CA GLU A 157 -10.98 -12.42 20.43
C GLU A 157 -10.33 -11.16 20.99
N ASP A 158 -11.09 -10.44 21.83
CA ASP A 158 -10.62 -9.29 22.59
C ASP A 158 -9.82 -9.72 23.82
N ILE A 159 -8.65 -10.28 23.59
CA ILE A 159 -7.74 -10.76 24.62
C ILE A 159 -6.47 -9.91 24.59
N PRO A 160 -6.08 -9.25 25.71
CA PRO A 160 -4.81 -8.54 25.81
C PRO A 160 -3.62 -9.47 25.60
N LEU A 161 -2.64 -9.05 24.79
CA LEU A 161 -1.37 -9.76 24.70
C LEU A 161 -0.46 -9.33 25.85
N GLU A 162 -0.49 -10.09 26.92
CA GLU A 162 0.32 -9.91 28.13
C GLU A 162 1.02 -11.22 28.52
N GLY A 163 2.04 -11.13 29.37
CA GLY A 163 2.74 -12.31 29.90
C GLY A 163 3.19 -13.28 28.81
N GLU A 164 2.75 -14.52 28.86
CA GLU A 164 3.13 -15.57 27.90
C GLU A 164 2.57 -15.32 26.48
N LEU A 165 1.41 -14.68 26.35
CA LEU A 165 0.84 -14.35 25.03
C LEU A 165 1.69 -13.29 24.32
N LEU A 166 2.14 -12.27 25.05
CA LEU A 166 3.04 -11.25 24.52
C LEU A 166 4.41 -11.85 24.13
N LYS A 167 4.93 -12.77 24.93
CA LYS A 167 6.19 -13.47 24.57
C LYS A 167 6.05 -14.25 23.27
N LYS A 168 4.91 -14.92 23.04
CA LYS A 168 4.64 -15.62 21.77
C LYS A 168 4.56 -14.65 20.60
N ALA A 169 3.92 -13.49 20.78
CA ALA A 169 3.84 -12.46 19.73
C ALA A 169 5.23 -11.90 19.39
N LYS A 170 6.04 -11.58 20.41
CA LYS A 170 7.43 -11.13 20.24
C LYS A 170 8.27 -12.15 19.48
N TYR A 171 8.16 -13.43 19.84
CA TYR A 171 8.86 -14.51 19.14
C TYR A 171 8.44 -14.62 17.66
N LYS A 172 7.12 -14.61 17.37
CA LYS A 172 6.61 -14.66 15.99
C LYS A 172 7.09 -13.48 15.15
N LEU A 173 7.11 -12.28 15.73
CA LEU A 173 7.62 -11.10 15.06
C LEU A 173 9.13 -11.19 14.81
N GLU A 174 9.92 -11.59 15.83
CA GLU A 174 11.36 -11.74 15.71
C GLU A 174 11.73 -12.75 14.63
N GLU A 175 11.09 -13.93 14.64
CA GLU A 175 11.26 -14.96 13.61
C GLU A 175 10.96 -14.42 12.21
N SER A 176 9.86 -13.66 12.04
CA SER A 176 9.48 -13.05 10.77
C SER A 176 10.54 -12.08 10.25
N LEU A 177 11.07 -11.23 11.12
CA LEU A 177 12.09 -10.25 10.76
C LEU A 177 13.43 -10.92 10.41
N GLU A 178 13.80 -12.00 11.10
CA GLU A 178 14.99 -12.82 10.79
C GLU A 178 14.87 -13.55 9.45
N GLN A 179 13.67 -13.99 9.09
CA GLN A 179 13.37 -14.63 7.81
C GLN A 179 13.25 -13.65 6.63
N GLY A 180 13.34 -12.33 6.87
CA GLY A 180 13.42 -11.31 5.83
C GLY A 180 12.19 -10.44 5.67
N ALA A 181 11.32 -10.34 6.69
CA ALA A 181 10.29 -9.32 6.68
C ALA A 181 10.90 -7.92 6.58
N ALA A 182 10.32 -7.05 5.75
CA ALA A 182 10.81 -5.69 5.51
C ALA A 182 10.68 -4.78 6.75
N GLY A 183 9.74 -5.10 7.64
CA GLY A 183 9.45 -4.37 8.87
C GLY A 183 8.25 -4.95 9.57
N PHE A 184 7.70 -4.21 10.52
CA PHE A 184 6.49 -4.55 11.26
C PHE A 184 5.38 -3.57 10.89
N SER A 185 4.18 -4.04 10.55
CA SER A 185 3.04 -3.19 10.20
C SER A 185 1.83 -3.42 11.09
N THR A 186 1.08 -2.35 11.36
CA THR A 186 -0.20 -2.41 12.08
C THR A 186 -1.26 -1.54 11.41
N GLY A 187 -2.51 -2.01 11.41
CA GLY A 187 -3.67 -1.21 11.07
C GLY A 187 -4.63 -1.16 12.25
N LEU A 188 -4.57 -0.06 12.99
CA LEU A 188 -5.23 0.03 14.29
C LEU A 188 -6.74 0.30 14.21
N ASP A 189 -7.28 0.29 13.00
CA ASP A 189 -8.72 0.26 12.71
C ASP A 189 -9.20 -1.08 12.15
N TYR A 190 -8.28 -2.06 11.97
CA TYR A 190 -8.59 -3.40 11.50
C TYR A 190 -8.49 -4.44 12.63
N TYR A 191 -9.49 -5.35 12.72
CA TYR A 191 -9.51 -6.38 13.76
C TYR A 191 -8.73 -7.64 13.33
N PRO A 192 -8.07 -8.31 14.29
CA PRO A 192 -8.07 -8.08 15.73
C PRO A 192 -7.03 -7.07 16.24
N GLN A 193 -6.34 -6.34 15.37
CA GLN A 193 -5.27 -5.39 15.73
C GLN A 193 -5.79 -4.25 16.62
N THR A 194 -7.00 -3.77 16.33
CA THR A 194 -7.68 -2.70 17.09
C THR A 194 -7.84 -3.04 18.59
N PHE A 195 -7.85 -4.32 18.95
CA PHE A 195 -7.90 -4.77 20.36
C PHE A 195 -6.58 -4.57 21.12
N SER A 196 -5.48 -4.21 20.45
CA SER A 196 -4.20 -3.98 21.13
C SER A 196 -4.19 -2.73 21.99
N SER A 197 -3.43 -2.76 23.07
CA SER A 197 -3.05 -1.57 23.83
C SER A 197 -1.81 -0.91 23.24
N THR A 198 -1.58 0.36 23.56
CA THR A 198 -0.33 1.05 23.21
C THR A 198 0.90 0.34 23.78
N ASP A 199 0.80 -0.23 25.00
CA ASP A 199 1.92 -0.94 25.65
C ASP A 199 2.29 -2.23 24.90
N GLU A 200 1.31 -2.99 24.39
CA GLU A 200 1.54 -4.13 23.51
C GLU A 200 2.37 -3.72 22.29
N LEU A 201 1.96 -2.63 21.63
CA LEU A 201 2.63 -2.13 20.43
C LEU A 201 4.05 -1.63 20.73
N ILE A 202 4.28 -0.95 21.85
CA ILE A 202 5.61 -0.54 22.30
C ILE A 202 6.53 -1.77 22.43
N GLU A 203 6.06 -2.84 23.05
CA GLU A 203 6.85 -4.04 23.28
C GLU A 203 7.19 -4.79 21.97
N LEU A 204 6.28 -4.82 21.00
CA LEU A 204 6.53 -5.38 19.68
C LEU A 204 7.49 -4.49 18.86
N CYS A 205 7.32 -3.17 18.93
CA CYS A 205 8.19 -2.22 18.25
C CYS A 205 9.64 -2.25 18.77
N LYS A 206 9.87 -2.60 20.04
CA LYS A 206 11.23 -2.85 20.57
C LYS A 206 11.92 -4.02 19.83
N ILE A 207 11.16 -5.06 19.41
CA ILE A 207 11.70 -6.15 18.60
C ILE A 207 12.06 -5.62 17.19
N ALA A 208 11.18 -4.86 16.54
CA ALA A 208 11.47 -4.26 15.24
C ALA A 208 12.72 -3.37 15.30
N LYS A 209 12.83 -2.52 16.34
CA LYS A 209 14.03 -1.70 16.61
C LYS A 209 15.29 -2.54 16.77
N SER A 210 15.25 -3.64 17.52
CA SER A 210 16.42 -4.50 17.74
C SER A 210 16.95 -5.17 16.48
N LYS A 211 16.10 -5.31 15.44
CA LYS A 211 16.45 -5.83 14.11
C LYS A 211 16.69 -4.71 13.08
N GLU A 212 16.76 -3.44 13.51
CA GLU A 212 16.91 -2.27 12.64
C GLU A 212 15.84 -2.19 11.54
N ARG A 213 14.60 -2.55 11.88
CA ARG A 213 13.44 -2.52 10.98
C ARG A 213 12.47 -1.43 11.36
N VAL A 214 11.75 -0.93 10.35
CA VAL A 214 10.73 0.11 10.52
C VAL A 214 9.44 -0.45 11.15
N TYR A 215 8.69 0.43 11.79
CA TYR A 215 7.32 0.23 12.17
C TYR A 215 6.42 1.08 11.29
N SER A 216 5.53 0.46 10.54
CA SER A 216 4.55 1.10 9.66
C SER A 216 3.16 1.03 10.29
N VAL A 217 2.41 2.14 10.27
CA VAL A 217 1.13 2.20 10.99
C VAL A 217 0.04 2.97 10.26
N HIS A 218 -1.09 2.30 10.05
CA HIS A 218 -2.40 2.92 9.88
C HIS A 218 -2.93 3.33 11.24
N LEU A 219 -3.18 4.63 11.42
CA LEU A 219 -3.48 5.23 12.72
C LEU A 219 -4.85 4.78 13.27
N ARG A 220 -4.93 4.66 14.59
CA ARG A 220 -6.14 4.31 15.31
C ARG A 220 -7.17 5.43 15.29
N SER A 221 -8.37 5.13 14.82
CA SER A 221 -9.55 5.98 14.95
C SER A 221 -10.70 5.31 15.71
N HIS A 222 -10.65 3.99 15.92
CA HIS A 222 -11.59 3.19 16.69
C HIS A 222 -11.01 2.74 18.03
N GLU A 223 -11.87 2.23 18.96
CA GLU A 223 -11.45 1.69 20.26
C GLU A 223 -10.43 2.60 21.01
N LYS A 224 -10.63 3.91 20.91
CA LYS A 224 -9.70 4.96 21.41
C LYS A 224 -9.36 4.86 22.88
N HIS A 225 -10.25 4.23 23.70
CA HIS A 225 -10.03 4.02 25.12
C HIS A 225 -8.86 3.09 25.46
N ARG A 226 -8.36 2.33 24.47
CA ARG A 226 -7.21 1.42 24.61
C ARG A 226 -5.87 2.12 24.36
N ALA A 227 -5.93 3.33 23.85
CA ALA A 227 -4.78 4.02 23.28
C ALA A 227 -4.30 5.17 24.16
N PHE A 228 -3.01 5.41 24.13
CA PHE A 228 -2.43 6.66 24.62
C PHE A 228 -3.06 7.85 23.88
N ALA A 229 -3.43 8.89 24.64
CA ALA A 229 -4.00 10.15 24.13
C ALA A 229 -5.20 9.97 23.17
N ASN A 230 -5.99 8.91 23.32
CA ASN A 230 -7.12 8.55 22.45
C ASN A 230 -6.72 8.18 21.01
N GLY A 231 -5.52 7.68 20.80
CA GLY A 231 -5.07 7.14 19.51
C GLY A 231 -4.54 8.19 18.53
N GLY A 232 -4.60 7.85 17.25
CA GLY A 232 -4.11 8.69 16.17
C GLY A 232 -2.61 8.93 16.21
N ILE A 233 -2.19 10.07 15.68
CA ILE A 233 -0.76 10.41 15.55
C ILE A 233 -0.05 10.48 16.92
N LEU A 234 -0.73 10.87 17.99
CA LEU A 234 -0.13 10.96 19.32
C LEU A 234 0.22 9.58 19.89
N GLU A 235 -0.61 8.57 19.64
CA GLU A 235 -0.30 7.17 19.99
C GLU A 235 0.93 6.68 19.22
N ALA A 236 0.97 6.88 17.90
CA ALA A 236 2.08 6.45 17.05
C ALA A 236 3.41 7.11 17.48
N ILE A 237 3.39 8.40 17.79
CA ILE A 237 4.56 9.13 18.33
C ILE A 237 5.00 8.56 19.67
N GLU A 238 4.07 8.23 20.58
CA GLU A 238 4.41 7.65 21.89
C GLU A 238 5.01 6.26 21.75
N ILE A 239 4.48 5.43 20.84
CA ILE A 239 5.06 4.12 20.50
C ILE A 239 6.50 4.30 20.02
N ALA A 240 6.74 5.20 19.06
CA ALA A 240 8.07 5.46 18.54
C ALA A 240 9.02 6.00 19.60
N ARG A 241 8.54 6.92 20.47
CA ARG A 241 9.32 7.48 21.59
C ARG A 241 9.78 6.42 22.57
N LYS A 242 8.88 5.50 22.96
CA LYS A 242 9.16 4.46 23.98
C LYS A 242 9.94 3.26 23.46
N SER A 243 9.78 2.94 22.19
CA SER A 243 10.46 1.81 21.55
C SER A 243 11.73 2.21 20.80
N GLU A 244 11.92 3.50 20.50
CA GLU A 244 12.98 4.06 19.65
C GLU A 244 12.97 3.49 18.21
N VAL A 245 11.84 2.92 17.77
CA VAL A 245 11.67 2.40 16.42
C VAL A 245 11.60 3.53 15.39
N SER A 246 12.12 3.28 14.19
CA SER A 246 11.89 4.16 13.04
C SER A 246 10.45 4.04 12.59
N LEU A 247 9.67 5.13 12.71
CA LEU A 247 8.24 5.17 12.46
C LEU A 247 7.94 5.57 11.00
N VAL A 248 7.04 4.86 10.36
CA VAL A 248 6.38 5.21 9.11
C VAL A 248 4.89 5.37 9.38
N VAL A 249 4.32 6.54 9.12
CA VAL A 249 2.88 6.80 9.25
C VAL A 249 2.24 6.70 7.88
N GLU A 250 1.40 5.69 7.70
CA GLU A 250 0.74 5.35 6.45
C GLU A 250 -0.31 6.41 6.07
N HIS A 251 -0.42 6.74 4.78
CA HIS A 251 -1.37 7.67 4.14
C HIS A 251 -1.71 8.93 4.98
N TYR A 252 -0.68 9.53 5.63
CA TYR A 252 -0.84 10.68 6.52
C TYR A 252 -0.92 11.99 5.75
N ARG A 253 -2.12 12.46 5.49
CA ARG A 253 -2.41 13.65 4.68
C ARG A 253 -3.70 14.33 5.14
N THR A 254 -3.95 15.53 4.60
CA THR A 254 -5.27 16.17 4.74
C THR A 254 -6.34 15.40 3.96
N VAL A 255 -7.56 15.50 4.43
CA VAL A 255 -8.79 14.97 3.83
C VAL A 255 -9.79 16.13 3.71
N GLU A 256 -11.01 15.86 3.22
CA GLU A 256 -12.03 16.90 3.03
C GLU A 256 -12.20 17.82 4.26
N GLN A 257 -12.27 17.20 5.45
CA GLN A 257 -12.58 17.91 6.71
C GLN A 257 -11.51 18.88 7.17
N ASN A 258 -10.26 18.68 6.74
CA ASN A 258 -9.11 19.49 7.13
C ASN A 258 -8.27 19.97 5.94
N ALA A 259 -8.87 20.05 4.75
CA ALA A 259 -8.21 20.55 3.54
C ALA A 259 -7.62 21.95 3.77
N GLY A 260 -6.35 22.15 3.37
CA GLY A 260 -5.60 23.38 3.59
C GLY A 260 -5.00 23.54 4.99
N GLN A 261 -5.14 22.57 5.90
CA GLN A 261 -4.66 22.66 7.29
C GLN A 261 -3.39 21.82 7.53
N ILE A 262 -2.45 21.84 6.60
CA ILE A 262 -1.19 21.07 6.69
C ILE A 262 -0.44 21.37 7.99
N ASP A 263 -0.35 22.65 8.38
CA ASP A 263 0.40 23.07 9.55
C ASP A 263 -0.19 22.45 10.84
N VAL A 264 -1.52 22.41 10.94
CA VAL A 264 -2.22 21.77 12.06
C VAL A 264 -1.99 20.26 12.07
N LEU A 265 -2.06 19.63 10.90
CA LEU A 265 -1.79 18.20 10.73
C LEU A 265 -0.38 17.84 11.21
N LEU A 266 0.61 18.66 10.85
CA LEU A 266 2.02 18.36 11.08
C LEU A 266 2.59 18.86 12.41
N GLU A 267 1.88 19.71 13.14
CA GLU A 267 2.35 20.26 14.42
C GLU A 267 2.87 19.19 15.39
N PRO A 268 2.12 18.08 15.68
CA PRO A 268 2.61 17.03 16.58
C PRO A 268 3.82 16.28 16.04
N VAL A 269 3.87 16.06 14.72
CA VAL A 269 4.99 15.40 14.04
C VAL A 269 6.26 16.25 14.11
N ASP A 270 6.16 17.53 13.76
CA ASP A 270 7.30 18.46 13.75
C ASP A 270 7.85 18.66 15.18
N LYS A 271 6.98 18.66 16.19
CA LYS A 271 7.40 18.69 17.60
C LYS A 271 8.16 17.41 17.98
N ALA A 272 7.64 16.24 17.64
CA ALA A 272 8.28 14.96 17.94
C ALA A 272 9.64 14.81 17.23
N LYS A 273 9.74 15.28 15.99
CA LYS A 273 11.02 15.29 15.25
C LYS A 273 12.07 16.20 15.88
N LYS A 274 11.67 17.34 16.45
CA LYS A 274 12.59 18.20 17.23
C LYS A 274 13.08 17.52 18.52
N GLU A 275 12.31 16.59 19.05
CA GLU A 275 12.70 15.72 20.18
C GLU A 275 13.64 14.57 19.75
N GLY A 276 13.93 14.43 18.45
CA GLY A 276 14.81 13.41 17.90
C GLY A 276 14.12 12.10 17.51
N ILE A 277 12.78 12.06 17.48
CA ILE A 277 12.03 10.86 17.07
C ILE A 277 12.11 10.74 15.54
N ASP A 278 12.49 9.56 15.05
CA ASP A 278 12.58 9.26 13.63
C ASP A 278 11.21 8.93 13.05
N ILE A 279 10.58 9.92 12.40
CA ILE A 279 9.24 9.82 11.80
C ILE A 279 9.31 10.16 10.32
N THR A 280 8.74 9.29 9.52
CA THR A 280 8.49 9.47 8.09
C THR A 280 7.01 9.24 7.81
N MET A 281 6.44 9.95 6.86
CA MET A 281 5.05 9.84 6.48
C MET A 281 4.94 9.38 5.02
N GLU A 282 3.78 8.81 4.71
CA GLU A 282 3.44 8.34 3.38
C GLU A 282 2.17 9.02 2.87
N THR A 283 2.08 9.20 1.56
CA THR A 283 0.86 9.68 0.90
C THR A 283 0.72 9.16 -0.52
N TYR A 284 -0.53 9.10 -1.00
CA TYR A 284 -0.88 8.84 -2.40
C TYR A 284 -1.58 10.03 -3.04
N SER A 285 -1.73 9.99 -4.36
CA SER A 285 -2.10 11.14 -5.20
C SER A 285 -3.58 11.45 -5.32
N TYR A 286 -4.47 10.73 -4.63
CA TYR A 286 -5.91 10.89 -4.74
C TYR A 286 -6.54 11.33 -3.41
N PRO A 287 -7.53 12.26 -3.42
CA PRO A 287 -8.27 12.65 -2.21
C PRO A 287 -9.27 11.59 -1.69
N VAL A 288 -9.34 10.43 -2.30
CA VAL A 288 -10.31 9.36 -2.04
C VAL A 288 -9.59 8.09 -1.60
N GLY A 289 -10.11 7.39 -0.61
CA GLY A 289 -9.63 6.08 -0.15
C GLY A 289 -10.51 4.91 -0.59
N CYS A 290 -10.04 3.69 -0.32
CA CYS A 290 -10.74 2.44 -0.63
C CYS A 290 -10.43 1.41 0.46
N THR A 291 -11.43 0.67 0.94
CA THR A 291 -11.30 -0.36 1.98
C THR A 291 -12.50 -1.32 1.99
N ILE A 292 -12.71 -2.04 3.09
CA ILE A 292 -13.78 -3.03 3.28
C ILE A 292 -14.85 -2.54 4.26
N PRO A 293 -16.13 -2.96 4.10
CA PRO A 293 -17.23 -2.49 4.97
C PRO A 293 -17.09 -2.88 6.44
N LEU A 294 -16.28 -3.86 6.76
CA LEU A 294 -15.99 -4.25 8.15
C LEU A 294 -15.47 -3.11 9.01
N ILE A 295 -14.82 -2.09 8.42
CA ILE A 295 -14.32 -0.92 9.14
C ILE A 295 -15.43 -0.08 9.81
N PHE A 296 -16.67 -0.17 9.35
CA PHE A 296 -17.78 0.55 9.96
C PHE A 296 -18.24 -0.03 11.31
N PHE A 297 -17.85 -1.27 11.62
CA PHE A 297 -18.38 -2.01 12.75
C PHE A 297 -17.44 -1.96 13.97
N PRO A 298 -17.99 -1.77 15.20
CA PRO A 298 -17.18 -1.78 16.42
C PRO A 298 -16.72 -3.19 16.79
N GLY A 299 -15.74 -3.28 17.72
CA GLY A 299 -15.07 -4.52 18.11
C GLY A 299 -15.99 -5.70 18.40
N LYS A 300 -17.11 -5.48 19.09
CA LYS A 300 -18.07 -6.53 19.43
C LYS A 300 -18.68 -7.27 18.21
N PHE A 301 -18.69 -6.63 17.02
CA PHE A 301 -19.16 -7.27 15.78
C PHE A 301 -18.16 -8.31 15.27
N HIS A 302 -16.90 -8.14 15.56
CA HIS A 302 -15.80 -8.96 15.03
C HIS A 302 -15.44 -10.15 15.91
N LEU A 303 -15.90 -10.18 17.17
CA LEU A 303 -15.64 -11.26 18.10
C LEU A 303 -16.13 -12.60 17.54
N GLY A 304 -15.36 -13.68 17.75
CA GLY A 304 -15.67 -14.99 17.21
C GLY A 304 -15.42 -15.15 15.71
N GLY A 305 -14.86 -14.13 15.06
CA GLY A 305 -14.44 -14.18 13.65
C GLY A 305 -15.58 -14.33 12.64
N ILE A 306 -15.23 -14.85 11.47
CA ILE A 306 -16.14 -14.90 10.32
C ILE A 306 -17.41 -15.72 10.58
N ASP A 307 -17.32 -16.82 11.33
CA ASP A 307 -18.49 -17.68 11.58
C ASP A 307 -19.54 -16.95 12.41
N ASN A 308 -19.13 -16.18 13.42
CA ASN A 308 -20.05 -15.35 14.20
C ASN A 308 -20.61 -14.19 13.38
N ILE A 309 -19.77 -13.51 12.58
CA ILE A 309 -20.22 -12.44 11.68
C ILE A 309 -21.27 -12.99 10.71
N MET A 310 -21.03 -14.14 10.09
CA MET A 310 -22.00 -14.77 9.18
C MET A 310 -23.29 -15.19 9.88
N SER A 311 -23.22 -15.63 11.14
CA SER A 311 -24.41 -15.91 11.96
C SER A 311 -25.23 -14.63 12.22
N ILE A 312 -24.57 -13.54 12.59
CA ILE A 312 -25.19 -12.21 12.76
C ILE A 312 -25.86 -11.77 11.46
N LEU A 313 -25.15 -11.87 10.34
CA LEU A 313 -25.64 -11.42 9.03
C LEU A 313 -26.76 -12.29 8.48
N SER A 314 -26.91 -13.53 8.92
CA SER A 314 -28.02 -14.42 8.51
C SER A 314 -29.32 -14.17 9.28
N ASP A 315 -29.26 -13.49 10.43
CA ASP A 315 -30.37 -13.26 11.34
C ASP A 315 -30.94 -11.85 11.19
N GLN A 316 -32.23 -11.71 10.86
CA GLN A 316 -32.86 -10.42 10.64
C GLN A 316 -32.96 -9.56 11.92
N GLU A 317 -33.13 -10.18 13.10
CA GLU A 317 -33.19 -9.42 14.35
C GLU A 317 -31.80 -8.84 14.68
N GLN A 318 -30.74 -9.62 14.44
CA GLN A 318 -29.36 -9.15 14.57
C GLN A 318 -29.05 -8.03 13.56
N ARG A 319 -29.44 -8.17 12.31
CA ARG A 319 -29.29 -7.08 11.31
C ARG A 319 -30.00 -5.79 11.78
N ASN A 320 -31.21 -5.90 12.30
CA ASN A 320 -31.96 -4.74 12.81
C ASN A 320 -31.28 -4.12 14.06
N TYR A 321 -30.68 -4.93 14.91
CA TYR A 321 -29.88 -4.46 16.04
C TYR A 321 -28.66 -3.69 15.56
N TRP A 322 -27.89 -4.23 14.63
CA TRP A 322 -26.66 -3.61 14.13
C TRP A 322 -26.93 -2.36 13.30
N GLU A 323 -28.01 -2.31 12.55
CA GLU A 323 -28.45 -1.09 11.88
C GLU A 323 -28.67 0.04 12.89
N LYS A 324 -29.37 -0.23 14.00
CA LYS A 324 -29.61 0.77 15.05
C LYS A 324 -28.31 1.20 15.73
N GLU A 325 -27.38 0.28 15.93
CA GLU A 325 -26.06 0.58 16.52
C GLU A 325 -25.22 1.47 15.61
N LEU A 326 -25.16 1.15 14.31
CA LEU A 326 -24.43 1.96 13.33
C LEU A 326 -25.04 3.35 13.16
N LEU A 327 -26.37 3.48 13.15
CA LEU A 327 -27.02 4.78 13.11
C LEU A 327 -26.71 5.70 14.30
N LYS A 328 -26.31 5.13 15.45
CA LYS A 328 -25.92 5.91 16.63
C LYS A 328 -24.45 6.35 16.57
N ASN A 329 -23.56 5.51 16.04
CA ASN A 329 -22.13 5.57 16.29
C ASN A 329 -21.30 5.82 15.02
N ALA A 330 -21.79 5.44 13.84
CA ALA A 330 -21.09 5.66 12.59
C ALA A 330 -21.58 6.92 11.87
N PRO A 331 -20.73 7.66 11.19
CA PRO A 331 -21.17 8.76 10.33
C PRO A 331 -22.03 8.21 9.20
N ARG A 332 -23.33 8.45 9.25
CA ARG A 332 -24.30 8.00 8.26
C ARG A 332 -23.89 8.39 6.84
N HIS A 333 -23.36 9.59 6.69
CA HIS A 333 -22.87 10.13 5.43
C HIS A 333 -21.80 9.23 4.80
N ASP A 334 -20.86 8.72 5.58
CA ASP A 334 -19.75 7.89 5.06
C ASP A 334 -20.24 6.54 4.52
N ILE A 335 -21.24 5.95 5.16
CA ILE A 335 -21.82 4.68 4.69
C ILE A 335 -22.69 4.92 3.43
N GLU A 336 -23.57 5.92 3.44
CA GLU A 336 -24.53 6.18 2.36
C GLU A 336 -23.86 6.57 1.04
N GLY A 337 -22.74 7.29 1.12
CA GLY A 337 -22.04 7.74 -0.07
C GLY A 337 -20.93 6.81 -0.56
N ALA A 338 -20.63 5.75 0.20
CA ALA A 338 -19.68 4.74 -0.26
C ALA A 338 -20.13 4.10 -1.58
N MET A 339 -19.16 3.73 -2.42
CA MET A 339 -19.42 3.07 -3.71
C MET A 339 -18.73 1.73 -3.77
N TRP A 340 -19.43 0.69 -4.15
CA TRP A 340 -18.89 -0.66 -4.27
C TRP A 340 -17.79 -0.73 -5.34
N THR A 341 -16.61 -1.20 -4.98
CA THR A 341 -15.49 -1.40 -5.91
C THR A 341 -15.28 -2.88 -6.24
N SER A 342 -15.59 -3.75 -5.29
CA SER A 342 -15.41 -5.18 -5.42
C SER A 342 -16.63 -5.91 -4.89
N ILE A 343 -17.15 -6.83 -5.69
CA ILE A 343 -18.24 -7.75 -5.34
C ILE A 343 -17.77 -9.15 -5.73
N GLY A 344 -17.32 -9.94 -4.75
CA GLY A 344 -16.71 -11.24 -4.95
C GLY A 344 -17.69 -12.37 -5.26
N ARG A 345 -18.74 -12.06 -6.02
CA ARG A 345 -19.77 -13.00 -6.44
C ARG A 345 -20.29 -12.65 -7.83
N ASP A 346 -20.07 -13.52 -8.80
CA ASP A 346 -20.26 -13.25 -10.23
C ASP A 346 -21.70 -12.81 -10.59
N ASP A 347 -22.70 -13.44 -9.98
CA ASP A 347 -24.13 -13.13 -10.20
C ASP A 347 -24.60 -11.83 -9.52
N MET A 348 -23.65 -11.07 -8.92
CA MET A 348 -23.90 -9.80 -8.24
C MET A 348 -23.02 -8.66 -8.74
N HIS A 349 -22.20 -8.86 -9.78
CA HIS A 349 -21.32 -7.82 -10.31
C HIS A 349 -22.03 -6.53 -10.73
N GLU A 350 -23.34 -6.59 -10.92
CA GLU A 350 -24.19 -5.43 -11.21
C GLU A 350 -24.27 -4.39 -10.09
N TYR A 351 -23.79 -4.70 -8.87
CA TYR A 351 -23.66 -3.75 -7.77
C TYR A 351 -22.35 -2.99 -7.81
N ALA A 352 -21.32 -3.53 -8.45
CA ALA A 352 -20.03 -2.84 -8.60
C ALA A 352 -20.23 -1.51 -9.35
N GLY A 353 -19.66 -0.44 -8.80
CA GLY A 353 -19.84 0.92 -9.31
C GLY A 353 -21.11 1.64 -8.84
N LEU A 354 -22.05 0.95 -8.16
CA LEU A 354 -23.19 1.62 -7.53
C LEU A 354 -22.80 2.22 -6.18
N SER A 355 -23.45 3.36 -5.85
CA SER A 355 -23.41 3.83 -4.47
C SER A 355 -24.20 2.88 -3.56
N VAL A 356 -23.86 2.86 -2.26
CA VAL A 356 -24.64 2.11 -1.27
C VAL A 356 -26.13 2.51 -1.31
N VAL A 357 -26.43 3.81 -1.50
CA VAL A 357 -27.80 4.31 -1.61
C VAL A 357 -28.51 3.77 -2.86
N ASP A 358 -27.83 3.70 -3.99
CA ASP A 358 -28.47 3.22 -5.23
C ASP A 358 -28.66 1.70 -5.21
N GLY A 359 -27.71 0.96 -4.64
CA GLY A 359 -27.86 -0.47 -4.38
C GLY A 359 -29.02 -0.75 -3.41
N ALA A 360 -29.13 0.03 -2.34
CA ALA A 360 -30.22 -0.07 -1.37
C ALA A 360 -31.61 0.16 -2.01
N LYS A 361 -31.74 1.18 -2.86
CA LYS A 361 -32.97 1.43 -3.63
C LYS A 361 -33.33 0.25 -4.52
N LYS A 362 -32.34 -0.34 -5.21
CA LYS A 362 -32.54 -1.50 -6.08
C LYS A 362 -33.08 -2.70 -5.30
N ASP A 363 -32.60 -2.92 -4.08
CA ASP A 363 -32.99 -4.04 -3.22
C ASP A 363 -34.23 -3.72 -2.36
N ASN A 364 -34.73 -2.49 -2.39
CA ASN A 364 -35.78 -2.00 -1.50
C ASN A 364 -35.42 -2.16 -0.01
N LEU A 365 -34.16 -1.83 0.33
CA LEU A 365 -33.60 -1.88 1.68
C LEU A 365 -33.18 -0.48 2.15
N SER A 366 -32.93 -0.32 3.46
CA SER A 366 -32.18 0.83 3.95
C SER A 366 -30.70 0.71 3.55
N PRO A 367 -29.92 1.81 3.48
CA PRO A 367 -28.51 1.76 3.14
C PRO A 367 -27.70 0.79 4.00
N ILE A 368 -27.92 0.79 5.31
CA ILE A 368 -27.20 -0.11 6.23
C ILE A 368 -27.64 -1.57 6.04
N GLN A 369 -28.94 -1.84 5.88
CA GLN A 369 -29.42 -3.20 5.59
C GLN A 369 -28.85 -3.71 4.27
N HIS A 370 -28.70 -2.85 3.26
CA HIS A 370 -28.05 -3.20 2.00
C HIS A 370 -26.57 -3.57 2.22
N VAL A 371 -25.79 -2.80 3.02
CA VAL A 371 -24.41 -3.15 3.35
C VAL A 371 -24.33 -4.52 4.03
N LEU A 372 -25.19 -4.77 5.04
CA LEU A 372 -25.25 -6.06 5.73
C LEU A 372 -25.62 -7.21 4.78
N ASP A 373 -26.53 -6.96 3.82
CA ASP A 373 -26.95 -7.95 2.83
C ASP A 373 -25.84 -8.28 1.82
N ILE A 374 -25.15 -7.26 1.30
CA ILE A 374 -23.99 -7.47 0.42
C ILE A 374 -22.90 -8.25 1.16
N MET A 375 -22.54 -7.85 2.39
CA MET A 375 -21.56 -8.59 3.20
C MET A 375 -21.97 -10.06 3.40
N TYR A 376 -23.23 -10.33 3.68
CA TYR A 376 -23.75 -11.69 3.83
C TYR A 376 -23.66 -12.51 2.54
N ARG A 377 -24.21 -11.98 1.46
CA ARG A 377 -24.30 -12.67 0.16
C ARG A 377 -22.92 -12.91 -0.45
N THR A 378 -21.97 -12.01 -0.29
CA THR A 378 -20.60 -12.14 -0.78
C THR A 378 -19.66 -12.88 0.19
N LYS A 379 -20.14 -13.25 1.39
CA LYS A 379 -19.32 -13.84 2.47
C LYS A 379 -18.11 -12.95 2.82
N LEU A 380 -18.36 -11.65 2.99
CA LEU A 380 -17.38 -10.59 3.27
C LEU A 380 -16.43 -10.24 2.10
N ASN A 381 -16.51 -10.95 0.97
CA ASN A 381 -15.70 -10.63 -0.20
C ASN A 381 -16.32 -9.45 -0.96
N CYS A 382 -16.23 -8.27 -0.37
CA CYS A 382 -16.68 -7.00 -0.97
C CYS A 382 -15.85 -5.83 -0.46
N GLY A 383 -15.59 -4.86 -1.33
CA GLY A 383 -14.85 -3.65 -1.04
C GLY A 383 -15.59 -2.40 -1.53
N PHE A 384 -15.23 -1.26 -1.00
CA PHE A 384 -15.81 0.02 -1.41
C PHE A 384 -14.77 1.14 -1.42
N ARG A 385 -15.04 2.19 -2.19
CA ARG A 385 -14.35 3.47 -2.08
C ARG A 385 -15.19 4.47 -1.29
N VAL A 386 -14.51 5.33 -0.55
CA VAL A 386 -15.17 6.41 0.20
C VAL A 386 -15.69 7.50 -0.75
N ILE A 387 -16.54 8.35 -0.21
CA ILE A 387 -17.11 9.49 -0.93
C ILE A 387 -15.99 10.44 -1.37
N PRO A 388 -15.98 10.90 -2.62
CA PRO A 388 -15.08 11.97 -3.02
C PRO A 388 -15.49 13.29 -2.32
N PRO A 389 -14.53 14.23 -2.15
CA PRO A 389 -14.84 15.55 -1.61
C PRO A 389 -16.02 16.21 -2.31
N ALA A 390 -16.89 16.88 -1.53
CA ALA A 390 -18.15 17.44 -1.99
C ALA A 390 -17.97 18.55 -3.05
N SER A 391 -16.78 19.13 -3.18
CA SER A 391 -16.49 20.18 -4.16
C SER A 391 -15.17 20.00 -4.89
N ILE A 392 -15.13 20.48 -6.12
CA ILE A 392 -13.90 20.58 -6.92
C ILE A 392 -12.83 21.44 -6.23
N SER A 393 -13.22 22.48 -5.51
CA SER A 393 -12.27 23.31 -4.77
C SER A 393 -11.60 22.54 -3.64
N THR A 394 -12.35 21.77 -2.87
CA THR A 394 -11.81 20.90 -1.82
C THR A 394 -10.92 19.80 -2.41
N TRP A 395 -11.34 19.15 -3.49
CA TRP A 395 -10.52 18.20 -4.22
C TRP A 395 -9.16 18.79 -4.61
N ARG A 396 -9.18 19.98 -5.21
CA ARG A 396 -7.96 20.68 -5.64
C ARG A 396 -7.07 21.12 -4.47
N GLN A 397 -7.69 21.49 -3.34
CA GLN A 397 -6.94 21.84 -2.14
C GLN A 397 -6.23 20.64 -1.56
N VAL A 398 -6.87 19.47 -1.48
CA VAL A 398 -6.23 18.23 -1.01
C VAL A 398 -5.10 17.80 -1.97
N GLU A 399 -5.27 17.96 -3.30
CA GLU A 399 -4.17 17.72 -4.26
C GLU A 399 -2.97 18.66 -4.02
N GLU A 400 -3.23 19.93 -3.74
CA GLU A 400 -2.18 20.91 -3.42
C GLU A 400 -1.48 20.54 -2.11
N ASP A 401 -2.25 20.16 -1.09
CA ASP A 401 -1.72 19.71 0.19
C ASP A 401 -0.81 18.49 0.02
N ILE A 402 -1.24 17.47 -0.74
CA ILE A 402 -0.43 16.29 -1.06
C ILE A 402 0.90 16.68 -1.71
N MET A 403 0.87 17.59 -2.69
CA MET A 403 2.08 18.00 -3.38
C MET A 403 2.99 18.86 -2.49
N ASN A 404 2.44 19.65 -1.57
CA ASN A 404 3.21 20.37 -0.55
C ASN A 404 3.84 19.41 0.47
N LEU A 405 3.12 18.35 0.89
CA LEU A 405 3.66 17.31 1.76
C LEU A 405 4.83 16.56 1.10
N LEU A 406 4.73 16.21 -0.19
CA LEU A 406 5.80 15.54 -0.94
C LEU A 406 7.06 16.41 -1.14
N GLN A 407 6.97 17.72 -1.01
CA GLN A 407 8.16 18.60 -1.01
C GLN A 407 8.95 18.53 0.32
N ARG A 408 8.35 18.05 1.40
CA ARG A 408 9.05 17.85 2.67
C ARG A 408 10.04 16.68 2.57
N PRO A 409 11.15 16.72 3.34
CA PRO A 409 12.17 15.67 3.30
C PRO A 409 11.75 14.34 3.98
N ASP A 410 10.60 14.32 4.63
CA ASP A 410 10.09 13.26 5.47
C ASP A 410 8.81 12.59 4.92
N TYR A 411 8.52 12.80 3.62
CA TYR A 411 7.40 12.15 2.92
C TYR A 411 7.89 11.32 1.74
N PHE A 412 7.25 10.17 1.53
CA PHE A 412 7.38 9.37 0.32
C PHE A 412 6.02 8.93 -0.23
N VAL A 413 6.03 8.22 -1.35
CA VAL A 413 4.84 7.80 -2.07
C VAL A 413 4.56 6.33 -1.83
N GLY A 414 3.35 6.01 -1.37
CA GLY A 414 2.72 4.70 -1.49
C GLY A 414 1.42 4.84 -2.25
N SER A 415 1.02 3.86 -3.04
CA SER A 415 -0.21 3.96 -3.83
C SER A 415 -1.47 3.66 -3.03
N ASP A 416 -1.34 2.86 -1.99
CA ASP A 416 -2.45 2.27 -1.24
C ASP A 416 -3.40 1.52 -2.20
N SER A 417 -2.82 0.83 -3.20
CA SER A 417 -3.57 0.16 -4.25
C SER A 417 -4.29 -1.08 -3.73
N VAL A 418 -5.56 -1.20 -4.12
CA VAL A 418 -6.39 -2.40 -3.94
C VAL A 418 -6.79 -2.85 -5.34
N PRO A 419 -5.98 -3.71 -5.99
CA PRO A 419 -6.20 -4.08 -7.40
C PRO A 419 -7.27 -5.16 -7.60
N THR A 420 -8.04 -5.47 -6.55
CA THR A 420 -9.10 -6.49 -6.57
C THR A 420 -10.46 -5.83 -6.77
N GLY A 421 -11.25 -6.33 -7.73
CA GLY A 421 -12.64 -5.89 -7.96
C GLY A 421 -12.96 -5.57 -9.41
N GLN A 422 -14.20 -5.12 -9.67
CA GLN A 422 -14.73 -4.80 -10.99
C GLN A 422 -14.60 -3.31 -11.33
N THR A 423 -14.64 -2.45 -10.32
CA THR A 423 -14.53 -0.98 -10.46
C THR A 423 -13.50 -0.47 -9.46
N ILE A 424 -12.25 -0.93 -9.65
CA ILE A 424 -11.16 -0.64 -8.73
C ILE A 424 -10.87 0.86 -8.63
N HIS A 425 -10.18 1.27 -7.58
CA HIS A 425 -9.77 2.66 -7.45
C HIS A 425 -8.66 2.99 -8.47
N PRO A 426 -8.74 4.09 -9.25
CA PRO A 426 -7.76 4.41 -10.30
C PRO A 426 -6.33 4.63 -9.78
N ARG A 427 -6.12 4.75 -8.45
CA ARG A 427 -4.78 4.82 -7.86
C ARG A 427 -3.92 3.58 -8.17
N ALA A 428 -4.54 2.42 -8.40
CA ALA A 428 -3.84 1.20 -8.79
C ALA A 428 -3.14 1.34 -10.15
N TYR A 429 -3.68 2.12 -11.08
CA TYR A 429 -3.15 2.32 -12.43
C TYR A 429 -2.46 3.67 -12.66
N GLY A 430 -2.61 4.63 -11.75
CA GLY A 430 -2.21 6.01 -12.02
C GLY A 430 -1.53 6.77 -10.89
N CYS A 431 -1.28 6.19 -9.71
CA CYS A 431 -0.78 6.95 -8.56
C CYS A 431 0.55 7.66 -8.86
N PHE A 432 1.56 6.95 -9.33
CA PHE A 432 2.91 7.47 -9.58
C PHE A 432 2.95 8.42 -10.78
N THR A 433 2.30 8.02 -11.86
CA THR A 433 2.26 8.83 -13.08
C THR A 433 1.41 10.10 -12.93
N ARG A 434 0.38 10.10 -12.07
CA ARG A 434 -0.37 11.30 -11.70
C ARG A 434 0.51 12.33 -11.00
N ILE A 435 1.33 11.89 -10.04
CA ILE A 435 2.27 12.76 -9.34
C ILE A 435 3.30 13.33 -10.30
N LEU A 436 3.98 12.49 -11.09
CA LEU A 436 5.03 12.90 -12.03
C LEU A 436 4.50 13.69 -13.24
N GLY A 437 3.25 13.47 -13.60
CA GLY A 437 2.56 14.09 -14.73
C GLY A 437 1.85 15.39 -14.35
N ARG A 438 0.51 15.30 -14.29
CA ARG A 438 -0.36 16.48 -14.15
C ARG A 438 -0.12 17.28 -12.86
N LEU A 439 0.12 16.60 -11.73
CA LEU A 439 0.31 17.31 -10.47
C LEU A 439 1.67 18.01 -10.43
N ARG A 440 2.76 17.35 -10.82
CA ARG A 440 4.08 17.99 -10.93
C ARG A 440 4.04 19.25 -11.79
N ARG A 441 3.46 19.15 -13.00
CA ARG A 441 3.37 20.28 -13.94
C ARG A 441 2.51 21.42 -13.38
N ARG A 442 1.36 21.07 -12.76
CA ARG A 442 0.43 22.06 -12.18
C ARG A 442 1.09 22.87 -11.05
N PHE A 443 1.87 22.21 -10.19
CA PHE A 443 2.49 22.85 -9.03
C PHE A 443 3.97 23.20 -9.26
N ASN A 444 4.49 23.01 -10.48
CA ASN A 444 5.86 23.33 -10.90
C ASN A 444 6.93 22.76 -9.96
N ILE A 445 6.81 21.47 -9.60
CA ILE A 445 7.75 20.80 -8.70
C ILE A 445 8.89 20.17 -9.51
N PRO A 446 10.16 20.29 -9.07
CA PRO A 446 11.29 19.62 -9.71
C PRO A 446 11.09 18.09 -9.77
N ILE A 447 11.33 17.50 -10.94
CA ILE A 447 11.10 16.08 -11.16
C ILE A 447 12.04 15.20 -10.31
N GLU A 448 13.29 15.64 -10.14
CA GLU A 448 14.31 14.95 -9.36
C GLU A 448 13.92 14.80 -7.88
N LEU A 449 13.20 15.78 -7.34
CA LEU A 449 12.66 15.70 -5.98
C LEU A 449 11.62 14.59 -5.88
N LEU A 450 10.65 14.55 -6.80
CA LEU A 450 9.59 13.53 -6.77
C LEU A 450 10.12 12.12 -7.06
N ILE A 451 11.08 11.99 -7.98
CA ILE A 451 11.76 10.71 -8.21
C ILE A 451 12.46 10.23 -6.93
N ASN A 452 13.12 11.11 -6.18
CA ASN A 452 13.70 10.74 -4.88
C ASN A 452 12.64 10.19 -3.91
N ARG A 453 11.43 10.81 -3.85
CA ARG A 453 10.33 10.38 -2.98
C ARG A 453 9.73 9.02 -3.37
N MET A 454 10.00 8.55 -4.57
CA MET A 454 9.48 7.29 -5.13
C MET A 454 10.56 6.20 -5.25
N THR A 455 11.83 6.51 -4.95
CA THR A 455 12.94 5.61 -5.25
C THR A 455 13.92 5.48 -4.08
N LYS A 456 14.96 6.33 -4.03
CA LYS A 456 16.03 6.21 -3.03
C LYS A 456 15.53 6.45 -1.62
N PHE A 457 14.72 7.46 -1.38
CA PHE A 457 14.25 7.77 -0.03
C PHE A 457 13.45 6.60 0.60
N PRO A 458 12.42 6.02 -0.05
CA PRO A 458 11.76 4.84 0.50
C PRO A 458 12.69 3.62 0.60
N ALA A 459 13.60 3.40 -0.37
CA ALA A 459 14.57 2.31 -0.29
C ALA A 459 15.45 2.40 0.96
N ASP A 460 16.00 3.58 1.23
CA ASP A 460 16.85 3.83 2.41
C ASP A 460 16.04 3.67 3.71
N LYS A 461 14.81 4.21 3.75
CA LYS A 461 13.97 4.19 4.94
C LYS A 461 13.53 2.79 5.35
N ILE A 462 13.13 1.98 4.38
CA ILE A 462 12.64 0.60 4.63
C ILE A 462 13.80 -0.40 4.71
N GLY A 463 14.98 -0.02 4.19
CA GLY A 463 16.16 -0.86 4.21
C GLY A 463 16.29 -1.79 3.01
N ILE A 464 15.72 -1.42 1.86
CA ILE A 464 15.87 -2.14 0.59
C ILE A 464 17.25 -1.83 0.00
N LYS A 465 18.14 -2.80 0.01
CA LYS A 465 19.56 -2.58 -0.34
C LYS A 465 19.80 -2.63 -1.86
N ASN A 466 20.72 -1.76 -2.32
CA ASN A 466 21.21 -1.70 -3.70
C ASN A 466 20.10 -1.43 -4.75
N ARG A 467 19.02 -0.73 -4.36
CA ARG A 467 17.91 -0.30 -5.22
C ARG A 467 17.56 1.16 -4.97
N GLY A 468 16.73 1.73 -5.83
CA GLY A 468 16.24 3.11 -5.71
C GLY A 468 17.26 4.19 -6.11
N GLU A 469 18.45 3.83 -6.56
CA GLU A 469 19.51 4.75 -7.02
C GLU A 469 20.18 4.19 -8.28
N ILE A 470 20.35 5.02 -9.32
CA ILE A 470 21.20 4.71 -10.47
C ILE A 470 22.65 4.87 -10.04
N LYS A 471 23.28 3.75 -9.71
CA LYS A 471 24.63 3.67 -9.21
C LYS A 471 25.27 2.34 -9.63
N GLU A 472 26.57 2.36 -9.92
CA GLU A 472 27.31 1.13 -10.22
C GLU A 472 27.19 0.10 -9.09
N ASN A 473 26.98 -1.15 -9.46
CA ASN A 473 26.72 -2.32 -8.62
C ASN A 473 25.32 -2.39 -7.99
N ASN A 474 24.46 -1.40 -8.19
CA ASN A 474 23.04 -1.50 -7.84
C ASN A 474 22.30 -2.39 -8.85
N PHE A 475 21.16 -2.93 -8.44
CA PHE A 475 20.27 -3.64 -9.34
C PHE A 475 19.74 -2.69 -10.43
N ALA A 476 19.66 -3.20 -11.66
CA ALA A 476 19.17 -2.44 -12.78
C ALA A 476 17.63 -2.48 -12.86
N ASP A 477 17.00 -1.85 -11.86
CA ASP A 477 15.58 -1.50 -11.88
C ASP A 477 15.50 -0.08 -12.42
N LEU A 478 15.00 0.08 -13.65
CA LEU A 478 15.05 1.35 -14.37
C LEU A 478 13.74 1.64 -15.08
N VAL A 479 13.40 2.93 -15.15
CA VAL A 479 12.27 3.43 -15.94
C VAL A 479 12.78 4.44 -16.96
N VAL A 480 12.43 4.20 -18.24
CA VAL A 480 12.65 5.15 -19.34
C VAL A 480 11.31 5.77 -19.68
N PHE A 481 11.20 7.09 -19.60
CA PHE A 481 9.93 7.79 -19.79
C PHE A 481 10.09 9.17 -20.40
N ASN A 482 9.02 9.67 -21.03
CA ASN A 482 8.92 11.04 -21.52
C ASN A 482 8.32 11.93 -20.42
N SER A 483 9.09 12.88 -19.90
CA SER A 483 8.68 13.78 -18.79
C SER A 483 7.53 14.74 -19.15
N ASP A 484 7.31 15.00 -20.43
CA ASP A 484 6.25 15.88 -20.91
C ASP A 484 4.94 15.14 -21.15
N GLU A 485 5.04 13.84 -21.54
CA GLU A 485 3.89 12.99 -21.81
C GLU A 485 3.41 12.20 -20.60
N ILE A 486 4.30 11.96 -19.61
CA ILE A 486 3.93 11.14 -18.45
C ILE A 486 2.67 11.66 -17.75
N ASN A 487 1.67 10.80 -17.60
CA ASN A 487 0.39 11.13 -17.00
C ASN A 487 -0.42 9.88 -16.65
N ASP A 488 -1.30 9.98 -15.64
CA ASP A 488 -2.34 9.02 -15.40
C ASP A 488 -3.47 9.20 -16.44
N LEU A 489 -4.03 8.10 -16.91
CA LEU A 489 -5.20 8.08 -17.78
C LEU A 489 -6.39 7.39 -17.12
N ALA A 490 -6.14 6.62 -16.06
CA ALA A 490 -7.18 5.96 -15.29
C ALA A 490 -8.12 6.95 -14.62
N THR A 491 -9.42 6.71 -14.70
CA THR A 491 -10.48 7.49 -14.06
C THR A 491 -11.32 6.59 -13.14
N PHE A 492 -12.28 7.16 -12.43
CA PHE A 492 -13.22 6.35 -11.64
C PHE A 492 -14.23 5.60 -12.49
N GLU A 493 -14.47 6.08 -13.72
CA GLU A 493 -15.35 5.45 -14.70
C GLU A 493 -14.62 4.38 -15.52
N ASP A 494 -13.32 4.57 -15.76
CA ASP A 494 -12.45 3.64 -16.50
C ASP A 494 -11.10 3.52 -15.77
N PRO A 495 -11.05 2.71 -14.70
CA PRO A 495 -9.92 2.68 -13.79
C PRO A 495 -8.71 1.87 -14.28
N GLU A 496 -8.85 1.04 -15.32
CA GLU A 496 -7.82 0.11 -15.78
C GLU A 496 -7.03 0.62 -16.99
N VAL A 497 -7.17 1.90 -17.31
CA VAL A 497 -6.42 2.52 -18.41
C VAL A 497 -4.95 2.69 -18.03
N LEU A 498 -4.05 2.12 -18.84
CA LEU A 498 -2.61 2.23 -18.62
C LEU A 498 -2.14 3.68 -18.74
N SER A 499 -1.14 4.02 -17.93
CA SER A 499 -0.54 5.34 -17.91
C SER A 499 0.16 5.71 -19.21
N ALA A 500 0.20 7.00 -19.54
CA ALA A 500 0.96 7.55 -20.66
C ALA A 500 2.40 7.89 -20.27
N GLY A 501 3.28 7.99 -21.27
CA GLY A 501 4.63 8.52 -21.15
C GLY A 501 5.69 7.53 -20.63
N ILE A 502 5.33 6.37 -20.10
CA ILE A 502 6.29 5.29 -19.81
C ILE A 502 6.61 4.56 -21.10
N ILE A 503 7.90 4.41 -21.40
CA ILE A 503 8.40 3.79 -22.63
C ILE A 503 8.96 2.40 -22.36
N HIS A 504 9.88 2.28 -21.39
CA HIS A 504 10.44 1.00 -20.97
C HIS A 504 10.52 0.94 -19.44
N VAL A 505 10.30 -0.26 -18.91
CA VAL A 505 10.59 -0.58 -17.50
C VAL A 505 11.48 -1.82 -17.47
N PHE A 506 12.54 -1.76 -16.69
CA PHE A 506 13.45 -2.88 -16.44
C PHE A 506 13.38 -3.26 -14.97
N VAL A 507 13.32 -4.56 -14.70
CA VAL A 507 13.39 -5.15 -13.37
C VAL A 507 14.54 -6.14 -13.36
N ASN A 508 15.50 -5.94 -12.46
CA ASN A 508 16.69 -6.77 -12.35
C ASN A 508 17.41 -6.93 -13.72
N GLY A 509 17.55 -5.83 -14.45
CA GLY A 509 18.22 -5.77 -15.75
C GLY A 509 17.46 -6.39 -16.92
N LYS A 510 16.25 -6.87 -16.71
CA LYS A 510 15.38 -7.47 -17.73
C LYS A 510 14.22 -6.56 -18.06
N LEU A 511 13.84 -6.54 -19.33
CA LEU A 511 12.67 -5.79 -19.78
C LEU A 511 11.41 -6.38 -19.16
N ALA A 512 10.65 -5.53 -18.45
CA ALA A 512 9.38 -5.87 -17.82
C ALA A 512 8.19 -5.21 -18.53
N PHE A 513 8.42 -4.04 -19.14
CA PHE A 513 7.42 -3.32 -19.94
C PHE A 513 8.08 -2.61 -21.12
N GLU A 514 7.41 -2.63 -22.26
CA GLU A 514 7.73 -1.82 -23.44
C GLU A 514 6.42 -1.32 -24.06
N LYS A 515 6.30 0.01 -24.25
CA LYS A 515 5.09 0.63 -24.81
C LYS A 515 4.70 -0.04 -26.15
N GLY A 516 3.48 -0.54 -26.21
CA GLY A 516 2.91 -1.16 -27.42
C GLY A 516 3.40 -2.58 -27.70
N LYS A 517 4.11 -3.22 -26.78
CA LYS A 517 4.55 -4.62 -26.91
C LYS A 517 4.17 -5.44 -25.70
N GLU A 518 3.86 -6.70 -25.92
CA GLU A 518 3.70 -7.68 -24.86
C GLU A 518 5.07 -8.15 -24.37
N VAL A 519 5.27 -8.15 -23.07
CA VAL A 519 6.45 -8.69 -22.37
C VAL A 519 5.95 -9.65 -21.31
N THR A 520 6.41 -10.89 -21.31
CA THR A 520 5.87 -11.94 -20.43
C THR A 520 6.86 -12.47 -19.41
N GLU A 521 8.14 -12.06 -19.49
CA GLU A 521 9.22 -12.57 -18.62
C GLU A 521 9.04 -12.11 -17.17
N LEU A 522 9.16 -13.03 -16.21
CA LEU A 522 9.01 -12.79 -14.78
C LEU A 522 10.38 -12.74 -14.10
N ASN A 523 10.80 -11.57 -13.62
CA ASN A 523 12.16 -11.34 -13.12
C ASN A 523 12.20 -10.70 -11.73
N GLY A 524 11.06 -10.57 -11.05
CA GLY A 524 10.97 -9.96 -9.73
C GLY A 524 11.61 -10.80 -8.65
N TYR A 525 12.32 -10.16 -7.72
CA TYR A 525 12.93 -10.82 -6.57
C TYR A 525 12.11 -10.57 -5.30
N PHE A 526 12.12 -11.53 -4.40
CA PHE A 526 11.76 -11.27 -3.01
C PHE A 526 12.97 -10.59 -2.36
N VAL A 527 12.81 -9.38 -1.83
CA VAL A 527 13.88 -8.47 -1.41
C VAL A 527 13.79 -8.12 0.07
#